data_bc39b09c4b6f1f757d4986a7eaff427d
#
_entry.id   bc39b09c4b6f1f757d4986a7eaff427d
#
_cell.length_a   1.000
_cell.length_b   1.000
_cell.length_c   1.000
_cell.angle_alpha   90.00
_cell.angle_beta   90.00
_cell.angle_gamma   90.00
#
_symmetry.space_group_name_H-M   'P 1'
#
loop_
_entity.id
_entity.type
_entity.pdbx_description
1 polymer ?
#
loop_
_entity_poly.entity_id
_entity_poly.type
_entity_poly.pdbx_seq_one_letter_code
_entity_poly.pdbx_strand_id
1 'polypeptide(L)'
;VADQINQVYDQVMYDDLYREYWGHSDFVNFGWWEKGTREQKEACEALMEKLLAFIPEKQGTILDAACGKGATTRHLLKYWAPEAVTGINISEKQLETARANAPGCRFILMNAAELQFEDASFDNIISVEAAFHFDTREKFLREACRVLKPGGTLVLSDSLFTRWWERIKPPGRLLNFVEDPDAYRALCQSAGFKDAEIIDAREECAVRFLRACIRFLRGRCLAGAIDRETLTKMSARMSLYVMNIRHYPLVAARKA
;
A
#
# COMPACT_ATOMS: atom_id res chain seq x y z
N VAL A 1 -16.93 -0.75 8.98
CA VAL A 1 -15.87 -0.07 8.19
C VAL A 1 -15.13 -1.08 7.32
N ALA A 2 -14.63 -2.19 7.88
CA ALA A 2 -13.90 -3.22 7.12
C ALA A 2 -14.72 -3.78 5.94
N ASP A 3 -15.99 -4.12 6.14
CA ASP A 3 -16.87 -4.65 5.08
C ASP A 3 -17.09 -3.66 3.93
N GLN A 4 -17.20 -2.36 4.22
CA GLN A 4 -17.33 -1.34 3.18
C GLN A 4 -16.03 -1.16 2.38
N ILE A 5 -14.87 -1.24 3.05
CA ILE A 5 -13.57 -1.20 2.38
C ILE A 5 -13.43 -2.41 1.45
N ASN A 6 -13.72 -3.62 1.95
CA ASN A 6 -13.68 -4.84 1.16
C ASN A 6 -14.57 -4.76 -0.08
N GLN A 7 -15.83 -4.31 0.07
CA GLN A 7 -16.76 -4.18 -1.06
C GLN A 7 -16.21 -3.26 -2.16
N VAL A 8 -15.66 -2.10 -1.78
CA VAL A 8 -15.10 -1.14 -2.74
C VAL A 8 -13.87 -1.73 -3.45
N TYR A 9 -12.94 -2.32 -2.69
CA TYR A 9 -11.71 -2.86 -3.27
C TYR A 9 -11.97 -4.13 -4.08
N ASP A 10 -12.85 -5.02 -3.62
CA ASP A 10 -13.24 -6.22 -4.38
C ASP A 10 -13.94 -5.85 -5.70
N GLN A 11 -14.63 -4.73 -5.76
CA GLN A 11 -15.22 -4.23 -6.99
C GLN A 11 -14.16 -3.62 -7.93
N VAL A 12 -13.30 -2.75 -7.39
CA VAL A 12 -12.28 -2.03 -8.17
C VAL A 12 -11.18 -2.97 -8.68
N MET A 13 -10.66 -3.85 -7.83
CA MET A 13 -9.52 -4.72 -8.16
C MET A 13 -9.83 -5.79 -9.21
N TYR A 14 -11.12 -6.07 -9.44
CA TYR A 14 -11.56 -7.06 -10.45
C TYR A 14 -12.25 -6.39 -11.66
N ASP A 15 -12.33 -5.07 -11.72
CA ASP A 15 -12.80 -4.32 -12.89
C ASP A 15 -11.79 -4.42 -14.04
N ASP A 16 -12.28 -4.69 -15.26
CA ASP A 16 -11.41 -4.95 -16.42
C ASP A 16 -10.56 -3.74 -16.83
N LEU A 17 -11.11 -2.51 -16.78
CA LEU A 17 -10.37 -1.30 -17.12
C LEU A 17 -9.27 -1.02 -16.09
N TYR A 18 -9.54 -1.26 -14.81
CA TYR A 18 -8.54 -1.19 -13.75
C TYR A 18 -7.45 -2.24 -13.96
N ARG A 19 -7.81 -3.50 -14.19
CA ARG A 19 -6.85 -4.58 -14.43
C ARG A 19 -5.96 -4.30 -15.63
N GLU A 20 -6.54 -3.76 -16.71
CA GLU A 20 -5.79 -3.34 -17.89
C GLU A 20 -4.77 -2.25 -17.55
N TYR A 21 -5.18 -1.20 -16.80
CA TYR A 21 -4.29 -0.12 -16.39
C TYR A 21 -3.10 -0.63 -15.57
N TRP A 22 -3.31 -1.56 -14.66
CA TRP A 22 -2.24 -2.21 -13.87
C TRP A 22 -1.53 -3.35 -14.61
N GLY A 23 -1.71 -3.47 -15.93
CA GLY A 23 -1.04 -4.48 -16.77
C GLY A 23 -1.34 -5.92 -16.32
N HIS A 24 -2.54 -6.18 -15.81
CA HIS A 24 -2.96 -7.47 -15.23
C HIS A 24 -1.98 -8.05 -14.18
N SER A 25 -1.24 -7.16 -13.51
CA SER A 25 -0.17 -7.53 -12.57
C SER A 25 -0.64 -7.86 -11.15
N ASP A 26 -1.91 -7.56 -10.85
CA ASP A 26 -2.53 -7.63 -9.52
C ASP A 26 -1.99 -6.64 -8.48
N PHE A 27 -1.04 -5.77 -8.83
CA PHE A 27 -0.72 -4.59 -8.04
C PHE A 27 -1.90 -3.60 -8.03
N VAL A 28 -2.04 -2.84 -6.93
CA VAL A 28 -3.05 -1.78 -6.78
C VAL A 28 -2.47 -0.57 -6.04
N ASN A 29 -1.22 -0.26 -6.27
CA ASN A 29 -0.55 0.91 -5.70
C ASN A 29 -0.21 1.93 -6.79
N PHE A 30 0.13 3.16 -6.41
CA PHE A 30 0.46 4.24 -7.36
C PHE A 30 1.78 4.03 -8.08
N GLY A 31 2.69 3.25 -7.47
CA GLY A 31 4.01 2.99 -8.00
C GLY A 31 4.98 4.16 -7.83
N TRP A 32 6.24 3.90 -8.05
CA TRP A 32 7.32 4.88 -8.13
C TRP A 32 7.67 5.14 -9.60
N TRP A 33 7.39 6.34 -10.09
CA TRP A 33 7.58 6.73 -11.48
C TRP A 33 8.92 7.42 -11.68
N GLU A 34 9.89 6.72 -12.25
CA GLU A 34 11.17 7.30 -12.66
C GLU A 34 11.10 7.92 -14.06
N LYS A 35 12.16 8.63 -14.46
CA LYS A 35 12.27 9.10 -15.84
C LYS A 35 12.41 7.89 -16.77
N GLY A 36 11.45 7.73 -17.66
CA GLY A 36 11.42 6.60 -18.61
C GLY A 36 10.44 5.49 -18.26
N THR A 37 9.90 5.43 -17.05
CA THR A 37 8.82 4.49 -16.69
C THR A 37 7.59 4.72 -17.59
N ARG A 38 7.12 3.68 -18.24
CA ARG A 38 6.02 3.74 -19.20
C ARG A 38 4.75 3.08 -18.70
N GLU A 39 4.86 2.01 -17.95
CA GLU A 39 3.77 1.17 -17.53
C GLU A 39 3.56 1.21 -16.01
N GLN A 40 2.30 1.09 -15.59
CA GLN A 40 1.94 1.07 -14.17
C GLN A 40 2.59 -0.09 -13.42
N LYS A 41 2.69 -1.26 -14.05
CA LYS A 41 3.35 -2.43 -13.47
C LYS A 41 4.82 -2.14 -13.12
N GLU A 42 5.56 -1.53 -14.05
CA GLU A 42 6.97 -1.14 -13.83
C GLU A 42 7.10 -0.17 -12.63
N ALA A 43 6.18 0.81 -12.55
CA ALA A 43 6.15 1.74 -11.44
C ALA A 43 5.84 1.04 -10.10
N CYS A 44 4.92 0.07 -10.10
CA CYS A 44 4.60 -0.70 -8.88
C CYS A 44 5.81 -1.53 -8.43
N GLU A 45 6.50 -2.20 -9.34
CA GLU A 45 7.71 -2.96 -9.04
C GLU A 45 8.83 -2.02 -8.52
N ALA A 46 8.99 -0.84 -9.11
CA ALA A 46 9.96 0.16 -8.66
C ALA A 46 9.65 0.67 -7.24
N LEU A 47 8.37 0.87 -6.89
CA LEU A 47 7.98 1.22 -5.51
C LEU A 47 8.37 0.12 -4.52
N MET A 48 8.17 -1.15 -4.88
CA MET A 48 8.61 -2.27 -4.05
C MET A 48 10.12 -2.23 -3.81
N GLU A 49 10.92 -2.02 -4.86
CA GLU A 49 12.38 -1.93 -4.72
C GLU A 49 12.83 -0.74 -3.87
N LYS A 50 12.14 0.41 -3.96
CA LYS A 50 12.40 1.57 -3.09
C LYS A 50 12.13 1.26 -1.62
N LEU A 51 11.03 0.59 -1.31
CA LEU A 51 10.72 0.17 0.06
C LEU A 51 11.70 -0.89 0.56
N LEU A 52 12.02 -1.88 -0.27
CA LEU A 52 12.95 -2.94 0.08
C LEU A 52 14.41 -2.46 0.23
N ALA A 53 14.78 -1.32 -0.38
CA ALA A 53 16.09 -0.72 -0.20
C ALA A 53 16.33 -0.23 1.25
N PHE A 54 15.29 0.05 2.00
CA PHE A 54 15.39 0.39 3.43
C PHE A 54 15.68 -0.82 4.33
N ILE A 55 15.49 -2.06 3.85
CA ILE A 55 15.82 -3.29 4.58
C ILE A 55 17.27 -3.65 4.25
N PRO A 56 18.21 -3.50 5.22
CA PRO A 56 19.64 -3.72 4.94
C PRO A 56 19.95 -5.15 4.54
N GLU A 57 19.35 -6.10 5.26
CA GLU A 57 19.52 -7.54 5.05
C GLU A 57 18.17 -8.18 4.78
N LYS A 58 17.97 -8.67 3.55
CA LYS A 58 16.75 -9.33 3.10
C LYS A 58 16.76 -10.79 3.52
N GLN A 59 16.71 -11.04 4.83
CA GLN A 59 16.76 -12.37 5.43
C GLN A 59 15.72 -12.53 6.57
N GLY A 60 15.62 -13.74 7.10
CA GLY A 60 14.65 -14.06 8.14
C GLY A 60 13.21 -14.08 7.60
N THR A 61 12.26 -13.78 8.46
CA THR A 61 10.83 -13.79 8.16
C THR A 61 10.31 -12.40 7.79
N ILE A 62 9.34 -12.35 6.88
CA ILE A 62 8.70 -11.08 6.49
C ILE A 62 7.17 -11.21 6.51
N LEU A 63 6.50 -10.20 7.08
CA LEU A 63 5.05 -10.04 7.05
C LEU A 63 4.67 -8.99 6.01
N ASP A 64 3.82 -9.36 5.03
CA ASP A 64 3.15 -8.45 4.11
C ASP A 64 1.77 -8.08 4.67
N ALA A 65 1.69 -6.93 5.32
CA ALA A 65 0.49 -6.46 6.01
C ALA A 65 -0.47 -5.74 5.04
N ALA A 66 -1.66 -6.30 4.85
CA ALA A 66 -2.64 -5.93 3.82
C ALA A 66 -2.15 -6.22 2.39
N CYS A 67 -1.76 -7.47 2.15
CA CYS A 67 -1.14 -7.96 0.91
C CYS A 67 -2.05 -7.90 -0.33
N GLY A 68 -3.33 -7.56 -0.18
CA GLY A 68 -4.30 -7.52 -1.27
C GLY A 68 -4.36 -8.85 -2.04
N LYS A 69 -4.24 -8.80 -3.37
CA LYS A 69 -4.21 -9.97 -4.25
C LYS A 69 -2.84 -10.67 -4.31
N GLY A 70 -1.89 -10.32 -3.44
CA GLY A 70 -0.60 -10.99 -3.32
C GLY A 70 0.47 -10.59 -4.34
N ALA A 71 0.29 -9.49 -5.09
CA ALA A 71 1.32 -9.03 -6.02
C ALA A 71 2.58 -8.52 -5.28
N THR A 72 2.41 -7.83 -4.16
CA THR A 72 3.49 -7.44 -3.23
C THR A 72 4.19 -8.68 -2.67
N THR A 73 3.41 -9.64 -2.15
CA THR A 73 3.92 -10.91 -1.63
C THR A 73 4.74 -11.67 -2.69
N ARG A 74 4.22 -11.79 -3.92
CA ARG A 74 4.94 -12.40 -5.04
C ARG A 74 6.26 -11.69 -5.35
N HIS A 75 6.30 -10.35 -5.25
CA HIS A 75 7.53 -9.59 -5.47
C HIS A 75 8.60 -9.89 -4.41
N LEU A 76 8.18 -10.13 -3.15
CA LEU A 76 9.10 -10.52 -2.07
C LEU A 76 9.83 -11.83 -2.35
N LEU A 77 9.25 -12.74 -3.15
CA LEU A 77 9.89 -14.01 -3.54
C LEU A 77 11.16 -13.86 -4.39
N LYS A 78 11.49 -12.65 -4.82
CA LYS A 78 12.81 -12.35 -5.40
C LYS A 78 13.93 -12.43 -4.35
N TYR A 79 13.59 -12.29 -3.07
CA TYR A 79 14.54 -12.14 -1.97
C TYR A 79 14.34 -13.15 -0.84
N TRP A 80 13.12 -13.62 -0.60
CA TRP A 80 12.78 -14.56 0.46
C TRP A 80 12.25 -15.86 -0.11
N ALA A 81 12.56 -16.97 0.56
CA ALA A 81 11.88 -18.24 0.29
C ALA A 81 10.39 -18.15 0.66
N PRO A 82 9.49 -18.84 -0.05
CA PRO A 82 8.05 -18.74 0.20
C PRO A 82 7.63 -18.98 1.65
N GLU A 83 8.29 -19.92 2.32
CA GLU A 83 8.00 -20.31 3.72
C GLU A 83 8.32 -19.20 4.73
N ALA A 84 9.19 -18.26 4.35
CA ALA A 84 9.58 -17.11 5.16
C ALA A 84 8.60 -15.94 5.02
N VAL A 85 7.67 -15.99 4.05
CA VAL A 85 6.74 -14.89 3.75
C VAL A 85 5.34 -15.21 4.25
N THR A 86 4.80 -14.32 5.07
CA THR A 86 3.40 -14.38 5.52
C THR A 86 2.66 -13.15 4.99
N GLY A 87 1.55 -13.34 4.29
CA GLY A 87 0.63 -12.29 3.86
C GLY A 87 -0.62 -12.27 4.74
N ILE A 88 -1.08 -11.09 5.14
CA ILE A 88 -2.38 -10.93 5.79
C ILE A 88 -3.26 -9.94 5.05
N ASN A 89 -4.56 -10.19 5.06
CA ASN A 89 -5.57 -9.29 4.50
C ASN A 89 -6.92 -9.50 5.17
N ILE A 90 -7.85 -8.56 5.01
CA ILE A 90 -9.22 -8.63 5.56
C ILE A 90 -10.25 -9.15 4.55
N SER A 91 -9.88 -9.39 3.29
CA SER A 91 -10.75 -9.97 2.24
C SER A 91 -10.30 -11.38 1.89
N GLU A 92 -11.15 -12.38 2.16
CA GLU A 92 -10.88 -13.77 1.77
C GLU A 92 -10.82 -13.91 0.25
N LYS A 93 -11.67 -13.21 -0.50
CA LYS A 93 -11.65 -13.20 -1.97
C LYS A 93 -10.28 -12.77 -2.53
N GLN A 94 -9.67 -11.74 -1.92
CA GLN A 94 -8.33 -11.31 -2.32
C GLN A 94 -7.26 -12.32 -1.92
N LEU A 95 -7.40 -12.95 -0.74
CA LEU A 95 -6.48 -14.01 -0.30
C LEU A 95 -6.53 -15.27 -1.17
N GLU A 96 -7.69 -15.64 -1.72
CA GLU A 96 -7.79 -16.71 -2.71
C GLU A 96 -6.90 -16.41 -3.93
N THR A 97 -6.97 -15.18 -4.45
CA THR A 97 -6.09 -14.73 -5.55
C THR A 97 -4.63 -14.70 -5.12
N ALA A 98 -4.34 -14.23 -3.89
CA ALA A 98 -2.98 -14.15 -3.37
C ALA A 98 -2.31 -15.52 -3.25
N ARG A 99 -3.03 -16.55 -2.81
CA ARG A 99 -2.54 -17.94 -2.76
C ARG A 99 -2.13 -18.47 -4.13
N ALA A 100 -2.88 -18.09 -5.18
CA ALA A 100 -2.53 -18.44 -6.55
C ALA A 100 -1.32 -17.65 -7.07
N ASN A 101 -1.20 -16.37 -6.68
CA ASN A 101 -0.15 -15.48 -7.14
C ASN A 101 1.21 -15.73 -6.46
N ALA A 102 1.24 -16.20 -5.21
CA ALA A 102 2.46 -16.48 -4.46
C ALA A 102 2.34 -17.85 -3.74
N PRO A 103 2.40 -18.96 -4.50
CA PRO A 103 2.28 -20.30 -3.94
C PRO A 103 3.43 -20.61 -2.98
N GLY A 104 3.12 -21.32 -1.91
CA GLY A 104 4.08 -21.68 -0.84
C GLY A 104 4.16 -20.65 0.30
N CYS A 105 3.69 -19.41 0.08
CA CYS A 105 3.56 -18.43 1.16
C CYS A 105 2.37 -18.75 2.07
N ARG A 106 2.46 -18.28 3.31
CA ARG A 106 1.36 -18.38 4.28
C ARG A 106 0.43 -17.17 4.14
N PHE A 107 -0.89 -17.41 3.94
CA PHE A 107 -1.89 -16.34 3.86
C PHE A 107 -2.97 -16.52 4.92
N ILE A 108 -3.27 -15.43 5.66
CA ILE A 108 -4.18 -15.45 6.80
C ILE A 108 -5.18 -14.29 6.70
N LEU A 109 -6.46 -14.59 6.92
CA LEU A 109 -7.49 -13.57 7.09
C LEU A 109 -7.30 -12.91 8.45
N MET A 110 -6.82 -11.67 8.47
CA MET A 110 -6.43 -10.98 9.69
C MET A 110 -6.45 -9.46 9.50
N ASN A 111 -6.83 -8.74 10.55
CA ASN A 111 -6.75 -7.29 10.62
C ASN A 111 -5.32 -6.86 11.03
N ALA A 112 -4.69 -5.99 10.25
CA ALA A 112 -3.34 -5.49 10.53
C ALA A 112 -3.26 -4.63 11.82
N ALA A 113 -4.39 -4.06 12.28
CA ALA A 113 -4.45 -3.30 13.53
C ALA A 113 -4.66 -4.19 14.78
N GLU A 114 -4.78 -5.52 14.61
CA GLU A 114 -5.03 -6.51 15.68
C GLU A 114 -4.34 -7.83 15.31
N LEU A 115 -3.00 -7.82 15.29
CA LEU A 115 -2.20 -8.96 14.86
C LEU A 115 -2.25 -10.12 15.86
N GLN A 116 -2.66 -11.30 15.41
CA GLN A 116 -2.73 -12.53 16.21
C GLN A 116 -1.43 -13.34 16.10
N PHE A 117 -0.29 -12.65 16.16
CA PHE A 117 1.03 -13.26 16.23
C PHE A 117 1.65 -13.01 17.61
N GLU A 118 2.55 -13.88 18.02
CA GLU A 118 3.34 -13.68 19.23
C GLU A 118 4.29 -12.49 19.07
N ASP A 119 4.78 -11.95 20.17
CA ASP A 119 5.80 -10.91 20.19
C ASP A 119 7.07 -11.42 19.50
N ALA A 120 7.78 -10.52 18.83
CA ALA A 120 9.06 -10.82 18.17
C ALA A 120 9.01 -12.01 17.17
N SER A 121 7.93 -12.12 16.38
CA SER A 121 7.73 -13.19 15.40
C SER A 121 8.40 -12.92 14.06
N PHE A 122 8.61 -11.65 13.67
CA PHE A 122 9.07 -11.27 12.34
C PHE A 122 10.36 -10.45 12.40
N ASP A 123 11.23 -10.70 11.41
CA ASP A 123 12.43 -9.88 11.19
C ASP A 123 12.08 -8.59 10.43
N ASN A 124 11.12 -8.66 9.50
CA ASN A 124 10.70 -7.53 8.68
C ASN A 124 9.18 -7.49 8.52
N ILE A 125 8.64 -6.28 8.33
CA ILE A 125 7.24 -6.04 7.95
C ILE A 125 7.21 -5.06 6.79
N ILE A 126 6.36 -5.34 5.80
CA ILE A 126 6.03 -4.40 4.72
C ILE A 126 4.53 -4.14 4.67
N SER A 127 4.12 -2.91 4.35
CA SER A 127 2.73 -2.54 4.07
C SER A 127 2.68 -1.50 2.97
N VAL A 128 1.99 -1.80 1.87
CA VAL A 128 1.99 -0.92 0.68
C VAL A 128 0.63 -0.30 0.47
N GLU A 129 0.54 1.02 0.66
CA GLU A 129 -0.68 1.82 0.46
C GLU A 129 -1.93 1.30 1.19
N ALA A 130 -1.77 0.91 2.44
CA ALA A 130 -2.87 0.34 3.20
C ALA A 130 -3.17 1.07 4.53
N ALA A 131 -2.17 1.69 5.16
CA ALA A 131 -2.27 2.21 6.52
C ALA A 131 -3.33 3.31 6.68
N PHE A 132 -3.63 4.07 5.63
CA PHE A 132 -4.73 5.05 5.66
C PHE A 132 -6.13 4.41 5.74
N HIS A 133 -6.25 3.11 5.56
CA HIS A 133 -7.49 2.33 5.72
C HIS A 133 -7.63 1.66 7.09
N PHE A 134 -6.55 1.53 7.84
CA PHE A 134 -6.57 0.80 9.11
C PHE A 134 -7.44 1.49 10.18
N ASP A 135 -7.85 0.71 11.16
CA ASP A 135 -8.57 1.20 12.36
C ASP A 135 -7.63 1.90 13.35
N THR A 136 -6.79 2.60 12.97
CA THR A 136 -5.81 3.64 13.07
C THR A 136 -4.39 3.15 12.72
N ARG A 137 -3.61 4.08 12.18
CA ARG A 137 -2.17 3.90 11.97
C ARG A 137 -1.45 3.60 13.28
N GLU A 138 -1.89 4.25 14.38
CA GLU A 138 -1.30 4.05 15.70
C GLU A 138 -1.43 2.60 16.17
N LYS A 139 -2.61 2.00 16.07
CA LYS A 139 -2.82 0.60 16.43
C LYS A 139 -1.94 -0.32 15.60
N PHE A 140 -1.92 -0.12 14.27
CA PHE A 140 -1.06 -0.91 13.38
C PHE A 140 0.41 -0.77 13.73
N LEU A 141 0.92 0.45 13.96
CA LEU A 141 2.32 0.68 14.30
C LEU A 141 2.71 0.02 15.63
N ARG A 142 1.83 0.07 16.65
CA ARG A 142 2.05 -0.62 17.93
C ARG A 142 2.12 -2.14 17.75
N GLU A 143 1.19 -2.71 16.98
CA GLU A 143 1.18 -4.14 16.68
C GLU A 143 2.41 -4.55 15.85
N ALA A 144 2.76 -3.77 14.81
CA ALA A 144 3.96 -4.00 14.01
C ALA A 144 5.23 -3.96 14.88
N CYS A 145 5.34 -2.97 15.78
CA CYS A 145 6.47 -2.89 16.71
C CYS A 145 6.48 -4.09 17.67
N ARG A 146 5.34 -4.54 18.16
CA ARG A 146 5.23 -5.69 19.08
C ARG A 146 5.73 -6.98 18.40
N VAL A 147 5.23 -7.27 17.19
CA VAL A 147 5.53 -8.54 16.52
C VAL A 147 6.89 -8.53 15.80
N LEU A 148 7.52 -7.38 15.60
CA LEU A 148 8.92 -7.32 15.13
C LEU A 148 9.87 -7.80 16.22
N LYS A 149 10.91 -8.52 15.80
CA LYS A 149 12.06 -8.86 16.65
C LYS A 149 12.86 -7.58 16.98
N PRO A 150 13.65 -7.56 18.06
CA PRO A 150 14.63 -6.50 18.29
C PRO A 150 15.52 -6.29 17.06
N GLY A 151 15.72 -5.03 16.65
CA GLY A 151 16.44 -4.67 15.43
C GLY A 151 15.66 -4.85 14.12
N GLY A 152 14.44 -5.42 14.17
CA GLY A 152 13.59 -5.64 13.00
C GLY A 152 13.09 -4.34 12.37
N THR A 153 12.73 -4.41 11.09
CA THR A 153 12.40 -3.23 10.28
C THR A 153 10.96 -3.31 9.75
N LEU A 154 10.20 -2.22 9.94
CA LEU A 154 8.96 -1.94 9.24
C LEU A 154 9.25 -1.01 8.07
N VAL A 155 8.82 -1.37 6.86
CA VAL A 155 8.78 -0.46 5.71
C VAL A 155 7.36 -0.33 5.20
N LEU A 156 6.93 0.90 4.86
CA LEU A 156 5.61 1.10 4.28
C LEU A 156 5.55 2.31 3.35
N SER A 157 4.59 2.31 2.45
CA SER A 157 4.11 3.50 1.75
C SER A 157 2.69 3.83 2.19
N ASP A 158 2.37 5.12 2.28
CA ASP A 158 1.07 5.59 2.76
C ASP A 158 0.63 6.86 2.04
N SER A 159 -0.63 7.24 2.20
CA SER A 159 -1.20 8.48 1.68
C SER A 159 -1.73 9.33 2.82
N LEU A 160 -1.18 10.54 2.98
CA LEU A 160 -1.67 11.53 3.94
C LEU A 160 -2.58 12.52 3.21
N PHE A 161 -3.84 12.50 3.58
CA PHE A 161 -4.84 13.33 2.94
C PHE A 161 -5.02 14.68 3.63
N THR A 162 -5.58 15.64 2.90
CA THR A 162 -6.02 16.92 3.49
C THR A 162 -7.08 16.65 4.57
N ARG A 163 -7.07 17.48 5.63
CA ARG A 163 -8.06 17.36 6.71
C ARG A 163 -9.51 17.51 6.22
N TRP A 164 -9.71 18.34 5.19
CA TRP A 164 -11.01 18.47 4.53
C TRP A 164 -11.49 17.15 3.93
N TRP A 165 -10.60 16.43 3.22
CA TRP A 165 -10.90 15.14 2.61
C TRP A 165 -11.30 14.09 3.65
N GLU A 166 -10.59 14.03 4.78
CA GLU A 166 -10.91 13.09 5.85
C GLU A 166 -12.25 13.42 6.55
N ARG A 167 -12.64 14.70 6.61
CA ARG A 167 -13.92 15.12 7.20
C ARG A 167 -15.14 14.71 6.38
N ILE A 168 -15.03 14.63 5.05
CA ILE A 168 -16.14 14.22 4.16
C ILE A 168 -16.25 12.71 4.00
N LYS A 169 -15.36 11.93 4.59
CA LYS A 169 -15.38 10.48 4.63
C LYS A 169 -16.24 9.96 5.81
N PRO A 170 -16.59 8.66 5.82
CA PRO A 170 -17.36 8.09 6.93
C PRO A 170 -16.77 8.41 8.31
N PRO A 171 -17.60 8.49 9.37
CA PRO A 171 -17.14 8.72 10.73
C PRO A 171 -15.99 7.77 11.14
N GLY A 172 -15.03 8.28 11.91
CA GLY A 172 -13.86 7.51 12.37
C GLY A 172 -12.59 7.76 11.57
N ARG A 173 -12.66 8.25 10.33
CA ARG A 173 -11.46 8.53 9.52
C ARG A 173 -10.56 9.61 10.12
N LEU A 174 -11.13 10.60 10.80
CA LEU A 174 -10.33 11.62 11.49
C LEU A 174 -9.47 11.06 12.63
N LEU A 175 -9.85 9.92 13.22
CA LEU A 175 -9.03 9.23 14.22
C LEU A 175 -7.72 8.69 13.62
N ASN A 176 -7.72 8.44 12.31
CA ASN A 176 -6.57 7.97 11.55
C ASN A 176 -5.83 9.12 10.81
N PHE A 177 -6.17 10.38 11.09
CA PHE A 177 -5.55 11.53 10.44
C PHE A 177 -4.12 11.76 10.95
N VAL A 178 -3.19 11.90 10.02
CA VAL A 178 -1.81 12.32 10.26
C VAL A 178 -1.52 13.53 9.37
N GLU A 179 -1.01 14.59 9.96
CA GLU A 179 -0.92 15.89 9.28
C GLU A 179 0.19 15.93 8.22
N ASP A 180 1.38 15.47 8.61
CA ASP A 180 2.59 15.57 7.80
C ASP A 180 3.61 14.46 8.16
N PRO A 181 4.75 14.37 7.44
CA PRO A 181 5.80 13.39 7.72
C PRO A 181 6.38 13.47 9.13
N ASP A 182 6.46 14.66 9.75
CA ASP A 182 7.00 14.81 11.11
C ASP A 182 6.03 14.25 12.15
N ALA A 183 4.73 14.50 11.98
CA ALA A 183 3.69 13.87 12.79
C ALA A 183 3.70 12.34 12.63
N TYR A 184 3.98 11.83 11.42
CA TYR A 184 4.11 10.40 11.19
C TYR A 184 5.34 9.83 11.92
N ARG A 185 6.47 10.53 11.90
CA ARG A 185 7.69 10.14 12.65
C ARG A 185 7.42 10.07 14.15
N ALA A 186 6.75 11.08 14.69
CA ALA A 186 6.36 11.10 16.11
C ALA A 186 5.42 9.92 16.44
N LEU A 187 4.51 9.56 15.52
CA LEU A 187 3.62 8.42 15.70
C LEU A 187 4.40 7.08 15.73
N CYS A 188 5.40 6.89 14.86
CA CYS A 188 6.29 5.74 14.90
C CYS A 188 7.04 5.65 16.24
N GLN A 189 7.60 6.76 16.70
CA GLN A 189 8.30 6.82 17.99
C GLN A 189 7.38 6.49 19.17
N SER A 190 6.15 7.02 19.18
CA SER A 190 5.16 6.72 20.22
C SER A 190 4.70 5.25 20.21
N ALA A 191 4.79 4.58 19.08
CA ALA A 191 4.51 3.15 18.93
C ALA A 191 5.66 2.25 19.38
N GLY A 192 6.85 2.80 19.71
CA GLY A 192 8.00 2.08 20.23
C GLY A 192 9.14 1.86 19.25
N PHE A 193 9.08 2.44 18.05
CA PHE A 193 10.21 2.43 17.12
C PHE A 193 11.30 3.41 17.58
N LYS A 194 12.56 2.98 17.49
CA LYS A 194 13.72 3.78 17.88
C LYS A 194 13.96 4.92 16.89
N ASP A 195 13.96 4.57 15.59
CA ASP A 195 14.25 5.48 14.48
C ASP A 195 13.17 5.31 13.41
N ALA A 196 12.80 6.41 12.75
CA ALA A 196 11.93 6.42 11.59
C ALA A 196 12.47 7.38 10.52
N GLU A 197 12.95 6.82 9.42
CA GLU A 197 13.27 7.56 8.20
C GLU A 197 12.01 7.72 7.37
N ILE A 198 11.74 8.95 6.90
CA ILE A 198 10.56 9.24 6.08
C ILE A 198 10.97 10.08 4.88
N ILE A 199 10.61 9.62 3.69
CA ILE A 199 10.78 10.33 2.42
C ILE A 199 9.39 10.67 1.88
N ASP A 200 9.11 11.95 1.60
CA ASP A 200 7.88 12.33 0.91
C ASP A 200 8.05 12.16 -0.60
N ALA A 201 7.42 11.14 -1.13
CA ALA A 201 7.47 10.73 -2.55
C ALA A 201 6.22 11.17 -3.32
N ARG A 202 5.55 12.26 -2.91
CA ARG A 202 4.28 12.70 -3.51
C ARG A 202 4.39 12.95 -5.02
N GLU A 203 5.48 13.59 -5.48
CA GLU A 203 5.66 13.85 -6.92
C GLU A 203 5.88 12.55 -7.69
N GLU A 204 6.78 11.68 -7.21
CA GLU A 204 7.17 10.44 -7.88
C GLU A 204 6.02 9.42 -7.92
N CYS A 205 5.24 9.34 -6.86
CA CYS A 205 4.15 8.38 -6.76
C CYS A 205 2.81 9.01 -7.20
N ALA A 206 2.21 9.88 -6.39
CA ALA A 206 0.84 10.31 -6.60
C ALA A 206 0.65 11.21 -7.85
N VAL A 207 1.52 12.21 -8.04
CA VAL A 207 1.36 13.18 -9.16
C VAL A 207 1.67 12.52 -10.50
N ARG A 208 2.77 11.77 -10.59
CA ARG A 208 3.14 11.07 -11.83
C ARG A 208 2.17 9.94 -12.17
N PHE A 209 1.66 9.22 -11.17
CA PHE A 209 0.56 8.27 -11.33
C PHE A 209 -0.66 8.93 -11.97
N LEU A 210 -1.11 10.09 -11.46
CA LEU A 210 -2.24 10.81 -12.05
C LEU A 210 -2.00 11.13 -13.52
N ARG A 211 -0.82 11.62 -13.86
CA ARG A 211 -0.45 11.93 -15.26
C ARG A 211 -0.49 10.69 -16.15
N ALA A 212 0.00 9.56 -15.65
CA ALA A 212 -0.01 8.28 -16.36
C ALA A 212 -1.45 7.75 -16.53
N CYS A 213 -2.26 7.79 -15.48
CA CYS A 213 -3.65 7.38 -15.51
C CYS A 213 -4.47 8.20 -16.53
N ILE A 214 -4.35 9.53 -16.51
CA ILE A 214 -5.04 10.38 -17.49
C ILE A 214 -4.57 10.09 -18.92
N ARG A 215 -3.29 9.85 -19.13
CA ARG A 215 -2.74 9.47 -20.45
C ARG A 215 -3.33 8.14 -20.94
N PHE A 216 -3.40 7.13 -20.06
CA PHE A 216 -4.04 5.85 -20.37
C PHE A 216 -5.51 6.02 -20.75
N LEU A 217 -6.31 6.73 -19.94
CA LEU A 217 -7.72 6.97 -20.19
C LEU A 217 -7.95 7.71 -21.52
N ARG A 218 -7.11 8.71 -21.85
CA ARG A 218 -7.14 9.38 -23.16
C ARG A 218 -6.86 8.42 -24.31
N GLY A 219 -5.89 7.54 -24.17
CA GLY A 219 -5.59 6.50 -25.16
C GLY A 219 -6.78 5.57 -25.38
N ARG A 220 -7.47 5.14 -24.30
CA ARG A 220 -8.67 4.28 -24.39
C ARG A 220 -9.85 4.99 -25.04
N CYS A 221 -10.01 6.29 -24.80
CA CYS A 221 -11.04 7.10 -25.44
C CYS A 221 -10.76 7.27 -26.94
N LEU A 222 -9.51 7.53 -27.34
CA LEU A 222 -9.12 7.63 -28.75
C LEU A 222 -9.29 6.29 -29.49
N ALA A 223 -9.08 5.18 -28.82
CA ALA A 223 -9.32 3.83 -29.35
C ALA A 223 -10.80 3.43 -29.38
N GLY A 224 -11.71 4.29 -28.89
CA GLY A 224 -13.15 4.01 -28.84
C GLY A 224 -13.59 3.01 -27.76
N ALA A 225 -12.70 2.65 -26.83
CA ALA A 225 -13.00 1.71 -25.76
C ALA A 225 -13.76 2.33 -24.59
N ILE A 226 -13.65 3.65 -24.40
CA ILE A 226 -14.48 4.44 -23.48
C ILE A 226 -14.95 5.72 -24.20
N ASP A 227 -16.08 6.25 -23.80
CA ASP A 227 -16.58 7.52 -24.34
C ASP A 227 -15.98 8.75 -23.63
N ARG A 228 -16.26 9.94 -24.16
CA ARG A 228 -15.76 11.22 -23.62
C ARG A 228 -16.33 11.53 -22.24
N GLU A 229 -17.53 11.11 -21.96
CA GLU A 229 -18.18 11.32 -20.65
C GLU A 229 -17.47 10.50 -19.58
N THR A 230 -17.21 9.23 -19.84
CA THR A 230 -16.43 8.32 -18.99
C THR A 230 -15.01 8.85 -18.77
N LEU A 231 -14.30 9.28 -19.84
CA LEU A 231 -12.98 9.90 -19.72
C LEU A 231 -13.03 11.10 -18.76
N THR A 232 -14.01 11.99 -18.94
CA THR A 232 -14.14 13.21 -18.12
C THR A 232 -14.42 12.87 -16.66
N LYS A 233 -15.38 11.99 -16.38
CA LYS A 233 -15.75 11.56 -15.03
C LYS A 233 -14.60 10.87 -14.29
N MET A 234 -13.93 9.92 -14.94
CA MET A 234 -12.82 9.19 -14.34
C MET A 234 -11.60 10.10 -14.10
N SER A 235 -11.27 10.96 -15.06
CA SER A 235 -10.16 11.92 -14.91
C SER A 235 -10.42 12.91 -13.79
N ALA A 236 -11.65 13.45 -13.68
CA ALA A 236 -12.03 14.38 -12.62
C ALA A 236 -11.99 13.70 -11.24
N ARG A 237 -12.53 12.48 -11.12
CA ARG A 237 -12.52 11.69 -9.88
C ARG A 237 -11.10 11.39 -9.41
N MET A 238 -10.23 10.95 -10.33
CA MET A 238 -8.84 10.65 -10.01
C MET A 238 -8.05 11.91 -9.66
N SER A 239 -8.27 13.01 -10.38
CA SER A 239 -7.65 14.31 -10.07
C SER A 239 -8.06 14.79 -8.68
N LEU A 240 -9.35 14.74 -8.34
CA LEU A 240 -9.84 15.13 -7.02
C LEU A 240 -9.22 14.27 -5.91
N TYR A 241 -9.09 12.97 -6.12
CA TYR A 241 -8.48 12.05 -5.16
C TYR A 241 -7.00 12.41 -4.93
N VAL A 242 -6.20 12.51 -5.99
CA VAL A 242 -4.76 12.78 -5.90
C VAL A 242 -4.46 14.20 -5.41
N MET A 243 -5.27 15.20 -5.76
CA MET A 243 -5.12 16.57 -5.25
C MET A 243 -5.33 16.66 -3.74
N ASN A 244 -6.08 15.75 -3.16
CA ASN A 244 -6.27 15.67 -1.71
C ASN A 244 -5.20 14.84 -0.99
N ILE A 245 -4.27 14.20 -1.69
CA ILE A 245 -3.07 13.60 -1.10
C ILE A 245 -2.06 14.74 -0.88
N ARG A 246 -1.85 15.11 0.38
CA ARG A 246 -0.92 16.17 0.78
C ARG A 246 0.52 15.68 0.77
N HIS A 247 0.74 14.48 1.30
CA HIS A 247 2.03 13.81 1.36
C HIS A 247 1.86 12.33 1.00
N TYR A 248 2.92 11.74 0.46
CA TYR A 248 3.01 10.31 0.19
C TYR A 248 4.29 9.77 0.81
N PRO A 249 4.28 9.47 2.13
CA PRO A 249 5.47 9.02 2.82
C PRO A 249 5.85 7.58 2.44
N LEU A 250 7.14 7.40 2.16
CA LEU A 250 7.83 6.12 2.29
C LEU A 250 8.46 6.13 3.68
N VAL A 251 8.13 5.16 4.50
CA VAL A 251 8.53 5.08 5.90
C VAL A 251 9.37 3.83 6.11
N ALA A 252 10.51 4.00 6.78
CA ALA A 252 11.31 2.92 7.32
C ALA A 252 11.48 3.14 8.81
N ALA A 253 10.94 2.25 9.64
CA ALA A 253 10.99 2.35 11.09
C ALA A 253 11.67 1.10 11.67
N ARG A 254 12.63 1.30 12.59
CA ARG A 254 13.40 0.21 13.22
C ARG A 254 13.03 0.06 14.68
N LYS A 255 12.77 -1.17 15.09
CA LYS A 255 12.58 -1.53 16.51
C LYS A 255 13.94 -1.51 17.23
N ALA A 256 13.94 -1.06 18.50
CA ALA A 256 15.12 -1.07 19.37
C ALA A 256 15.63 -2.49 19.66
#